data_4663d637a2f59524485cee4a8bd270ab
#
_entry.id   4663d637a2f59524485cee4a8bd270ab
#
_cell.length_a   1.000
_cell.length_b   1.000
_cell.length_c   1.000
_cell.angle_alpha   90.00
_cell.angle_beta   90.00
_cell.angle_gamma   90.00
#
_symmetry.space_group_name_H-M   'P 1'
#
loop_
_entity.id
_entity.type
_entity.pdbx_description
1 polymer ?
#
loop_
_entity_poly.entity_id
_entity_poly.type
_entity_poly.pdbx_seq_one_letter_code
_entity_poly.pdbx_strand_id
1 'polypeptide(L)'
;GKEFVEAGYKITIKDIIEYEKKFNVKIEKGDILLVRTGRWKQKEVNGEWNFLDKSTGLHYNVMQLLHEREISVLGSDGTNDSNPPLIKEEGSPVHKLSIVAMGMPLLDNLNLEQLSKKAKSFSRWEFLLSIQPLKIDKGTGSPVNAIAIF
;
A
#
# COMPACT_ATOMS: atom_id res chain seq x y z
N GLY A 1 -2.74 -20.57 -1.48
CA GLY A 1 -2.56 -19.55 -0.45
C GLY A 1 -3.82 -18.70 -0.29
N LYS A 2 -3.96 -17.98 0.81
CA LYS A 2 -5.10 -17.08 1.02
C LYS A 2 -5.09 -15.96 -0.04
N GLU A 3 -6.26 -15.59 -0.53
CA GLU A 3 -6.39 -14.53 -1.55
C GLU A 3 -6.34 -13.12 -0.94
N PHE A 4 -6.47 -13.01 0.38
CA PHE A 4 -6.40 -11.76 1.14
C PHE A 4 -5.78 -11.97 2.52
N VAL A 5 -5.32 -10.89 3.11
CA VAL A 5 -4.82 -10.83 4.48
C VAL A 5 -5.97 -10.49 5.43
N GLU A 6 -6.04 -11.15 6.57
CA GLU A 6 -7.08 -10.90 7.57
C GLU A 6 -7.06 -9.44 8.05
N ALA A 7 -8.23 -8.82 8.13
CA ALA A 7 -8.36 -7.43 8.59
C ALA A 7 -7.69 -7.23 9.97
N GLY A 8 -6.96 -6.14 10.10
CA GLY A 8 -6.20 -5.81 11.31
C GLY A 8 -4.78 -6.38 11.35
N TYR A 9 -4.35 -7.13 10.34
CA TYR A 9 -2.96 -7.57 10.24
C TYR A 9 -2.03 -6.37 10.00
N LYS A 10 -0.87 -6.41 10.63
CA LYS A 10 0.15 -5.37 10.54
C LYS A 10 1.33 -5.91 9.75
N ILE A 11 1.46 -5.43 8.52
CA ILE A 11 2.53 -5.83 7.60
C ILE A 11 3.85 -5.29 8.14
N THR A 12 4.80 -6.19 8.39
CA THR A 12 6.10 -5.88 8.98
C THR A 12 7.22 -5.85 7.94
N ILE A 13 8.40 -5.39 8.34
CA ILE A 13 9.62 -5.48 7.50
C ILE A 13 9.90 -6.93 7.08
N LYS A 14 9.66 -7.89 7.98
CA LYS A 14 9.84 -9.31 7.69
C LYS A 14 8.95 -9.76 6.54
N ASP A 15 7.68 -9.35 6.55
CA ASP A 15 6.76 -9.69 5.47
C ASP A 15 7.23 -9.12 4.13
N ILE A 16 7.67 -7.87 4.10
CA ILE A 16 8.22 -7.23 2.88
C ILE A 16 9.41 -8.05 2.34
N ILE A 17 10.39 -8.36 3.18
CA ILE A 17 11.58 -9.12 2.77
C ILE A 17 11.21 -10.55 2.30
N GLU A 18 10.25 -11.20 2.95
CA GLU A 18 9.76 -12.52 2.52
C GLU A 18 9.08 -12.45 1.15
N TYR A 19 8.30 -11.40 0.87
CA TYR A 19 7.67 -11.21 -0.43
C TYR A 19 8.69 -10.89 -1.52
N GLU A 20 9.71 -10.06 -1.25
CA GLU A 20 10.81 -9.82 -2.19
C GLU A 20 11.47 -11.13 -2.62
N LYS A 21 11.80 -11.98 -1.66
CA LYS A 21 12.39 -13.30 -1.94
C LYS A 21 11.44 -14.20 -2.72
N LYS A 22 10.18 -14.25 -2.31
CA LYS A 22 9.16 -15.12 -2.92
C LYS A 22 8.89 -14.80 -4.38
N PHE A 23 8.88 -13.53 -4.73
CA PHE A 23 8.58 -13.06 -6.09
C PHE A 23 9.83 -12.72 -6.89
N ASN A 24 11.01 -12.89 -6.29
CA ASN A 24 12.31 -12.53 -6.88
C ASN A 24 12.32 -11.09 -7.40
N VAL A 25 11.81 -10.17 -6.60
CA VAL A 25 11.82 -8.72 -6.84
C VAL A 25 12.53 -8.03 -5.69
N LYS A 26 13.02 -6.82 -5.94
CA LYS A 26 13.65 -6.00 -4.92
C LYS A 26 13.10 -4.57 -5.02
N ILE A 27 12.71 -4.03 -3.89
CA ILE A 27 12.32 -2.63 -3.80
C ILE A 27 13.57 -1.78 -3.86
N GLU A 28 13.68 -0.92 -4.86
CA GLU A 28 14.85 -0.10 -5.14
C GLU A 28 14.54 1.40 -5.02
N LYS A 29 15.60 2.21 -5.04
CA LYS A 29 15.52 3.66 -4.99
C LYS A 29 14.65 4.23 -6.13
N GLY A 30 13.71 5.09 -5.77
CA GLY A 30 12.80 5.76 -6.69
C GLY A 30 11.55 4.95 -7.05
N ASP A 31 11.43 3.72 -6.56
CA ASP A 31 10.25 2.90 -6.84
C ASP A 31 8.96 3.48 -6.24
N ILE A 32 7.86 3.19 -6.91
CA ILE A 32 6.52 3.29 -6.37
C ILE A 32 6.13 1.91 -5.85
N LEU A 33 6.03 1.77 -4.53
CA LEU A 33 5.64 0.51 -3.91
C LEU A 33 4.12 0.40 -3.79
N LEU A 34 3.51 -0.61 -4.41
CA LEU A 34 2.10 -0.93 -4.25
C LEU A 34 1.92 -2.19 -3.39
N VAL A 35 1.21 -2.06 -2.28
CA VAL A 35 0.94 -3.15 -1.33
C VAL A 35 -0.53 -3.59 -1.44
N ARG A 36 -0.76 -4.77 -2.01
CA ARG A 36 -2.09 -5.37 -2.06
C ARG A 36 -2.33 -6.24 -0.82
N THR A 37 -3.31 -5.87 -0.02
CA THR A 37 -3.78 -6.68 1.12
C THR A 37 -4.90 -7.66 0.71
N GLY A 38 -5.56 -7.41 -0.41
CA GLY A 38 -6.73 -8.13 -0.89
C GLY A 38 -8.03 -7.66 -0.22
N ARG A 39 -8.07 -6.41 0.25
CA ARG A 39 -9.26 -5.81 0.88
C ARG A 39 -10.52 -5.97 0.05
N TRP A 40 -10.44 -5.68 -1.25
CA TRP A 40 -11.58 -5.76 -2.14
C TRP A 40 -12.06 -7.21 -2.32
N LYS A 41 -11.12 -8.16 -2.38
CA LYS A 41 -11.45 -9.59 -2.40
C LYS A 41 -12.06 -10.05 -1.09
N GLN A 42 -11.55 -9.57 0.05
CA GLN A 42 -12.13 -9.87 1.36
C GLN A 42 -13.57 -9.36 1.46
N LYS A 43 -13.86 -8.15 0.98
CA LYS A 43 -15.21 -7.58 0.91
C LYS A 43 -16.15 -8.43 0.05
N GLU A 44 -15.67 -8.89 -1.10
CA GLU A 44 -16.44 -9.78 -1.99
C GLU A 44 -16.81 -11.10 -1.31
N VAL A 45 -15.89 -11.72 -0.58
CA VAL A 45 -16.08 -13.04 0.03
C VAL A 45 -16.85 -12.97 1.35
N ASN A 46 -16.48 -12.02 2.22
CA ASN A 46 -16.98 -11.95 3.59
C ASN A 46 -18.08 -10.90 3.80
N GLY A 47 -18.41 -10.12 2.78
CA GLY A 47 -19.32 -8.99 2.90
C GLY A 47 -18.66 -7.72 3.43
N GLU A 48 -19.47 -6.72 3.74
CA GLU A 48 -18.99 -5.45 4.27
C GLU A 48 -18.66 -5.53 5.77
N TRP A 49 -17.65 -4.81 6.19
CA TRP A 49 -17.32 -4.57 7.59
C TRP A 49 -16.95 -3.10 7.79
N ASN A 50 -16.93 -2.64 9.01
CA ASN A 50 -16.44 -1.30 9.27
C ASN A 50 -14.90 -1.26 9.09
N PHE A 51 -14.48 -0.86 7.90
CA PHE A 51 -13.07 -0.81 7.52
C PHE A 51 -12.26 0.15 8.40
N LEU A 52 -12.88 1.21 8.92
CA LEU A 52 -12.21 2.16 9.80
C LEU A 52 -11.90 1.57 11.18
N ASP A 53 -12.68 0.59 11.62
CA ASP A 53 -12.45 -0.09 12.90
C ASP A 53 -11.38 -1.18 12.79
N LYS A 54 -11.33 -1.87 11.64
CA LYS A 54 -10.43 -2.98 11.45
C LYS A 54 -9.94 -3.07 10.01
N SER A 55 -8.69 -2.68 9.78
CA SER A 55 -8.04 -2.74 8.46
C SER A 55 -6.60 -3.23 8.54
N THR A 56 -6.19 -3.96 7.50
CA THR A 56 -4.79 -4.31 7.29
C THR A 56 -4.03 -3.11 6.73
N GLY A 57 -2.83 -2.89 7.24
CA GLY A 57 -1.92 -1.86 6.76
C GLY A 57 -0.50 -2.12 7.23
N LEU A 58 0.40 -1.18 6.99
CA LEU A 58 1.79 -1.31 7.36
C LEU A 58 1.99 -1.06 8.87
N HIS A 59 2.90 -1.81 9.45
CA HIS A 59 3.49 -1.45 10.73
C HIS A 59 4.40 -0.23 10.50
N TYR A 60 4.36 0.76 11.39
CA TYR A 60 5.11 2.01 11.21
C TYR A 60 6.63 1.82 11.05
N ASN A 61 7.22 0.74 11.59
CA ASN A 61 8.66 0.48 11.43
C ASN A 61 9.05 0.17 9.97
N VAL A 62 8.09 -0.22 9.11
CA VAL A 62 8.34 -0.39 7.67
C VAL A 62 8.78 0.93 7.05
N MET A 63 8.32 2.07 7.59
CA MET A 63 8.68 3.39 7.07
C MET A 63 10.18 3.67 7.15
N GLN A 64 10.88 3.13 8.15
CA GLN A 64 12.34 3.21 8.22
C GLN A 64 12.98 2.50 7.01
N LEU A 65 12.54 1.28 6.70
CA LEU A 65 13.04 0.54 5.53
C LEU A 65 12.78 1.30 4.22
N LEU A 66 11.57 1.86 4.06
CA LEU A 66 11.21 2.62 2.85
C LEU A 66 12.02 3.91 2.72
N HIS A 67 12.29 4.58 3.84
CA HIS A 67 13.18 5.75 3.87
C HIS A 67 14.62 5.39 3.48
N GLU A 68 15.19 4.35 4.08
CA GLU A 68 16.55 3.87 3.76
C GLU A 68 16.70 3.46 2.29
N ARG A 69 15.62 2.99 1.67
CA ARG A 69 15.57 2.61 0.25
C ARG A 69 15.17 3.74 -0.69
N GLU A 70 14.90 4.92 -0.17
CA GLU A 70 14.54 6.12 -0.94
C GLU A 70 13.36 5.89 -1.90
N ILE A 71 12.27 5.26 -1.39
CA ILE A 71 11.04 5.01 -2.16
C ILE A 71 10.35 6.32 -2.49
N SER A 72 9.82 6.43 -3.71
CA SER A 72 9.18 7.67 -4.18
C SER A 72 7.72 7.83 -3.78
N VAL A 73 6.95 6.73 -3.76
CA VAL A 73 5.52 6.73 -3.42
C VAL A 73 5.16 5.39 -2.79
N LEU A 74 4.29 5.40 -1.80
CA LEU A 74 3.68 4.21 -1.23
C LEU A 74 2.19 4.19 -1.56
N GLY A 75 1.67 3.04 -2.02
CA GLY A 75 0.25 2.85 -2.28
C GLY A 75 -0.28 1.53 -1.74
N SER A 76 -1.57 1.51 -1.37
CA SER A 76 -2.24 0.28 -0.97
C SER A 76 -3.72 0.27 -1.34
N ASP A 77 -4.34 -0.90 -1.22
CA ASP A 77 -5.78 -1.08 -1.36
C ASP A 77 -6.55 -0.74 -0.06
N GLY A 78 -5.83 -0.28 0.97
CA GLY A 78 -6.33 0.24 2.23
C GLY A 78 -5.96 1.71 2.45
N THR A 79 -5.81 2.10 3.71
CA THR A 79 -5.36 3.43 4.16
C THR A 79 -3.86 3.48 4.44
N ASN A 80 -3.08 2.54 3.97
CA ASN A 80 -1.68 2.32 4.33
C ASN A 80 -1.45 2.07 5.84
N ASP A 81 -2.16 2.75 6.74
CA ASP A 81 -2.15 2.45 8.18
C ASP A 81 -3.02 1.24 8.54
N SER A 82 -2.61 0.49 9.55
CA SER A 82 -3.41 -0.59 10.12
C SER A 82 -4.35 -0.08 11.20
N ASN A 83 -5.58 -0.61 11.27
CA ASN A 83 -6.50 -0.39 12.38
C ASN A 83 -6.82 -1.71 13.11
N PRO A 84 -6.91 -1.71 14.45
CA PRO A 84 -6.59 -0.60 15.35
C PRO A 84 -5.10 -0.19 15.27
N PRO A 85 -4.79 1.10 15.51
CA PRO A 85 -3.42 1.58 15.49
C PRO A 85 -2.60 0.93 16.61
N LEU A 86 -1.28 0.79 16.38
CA LEU A 86 -0.36 0.24 17.39
C LEU A 86 -0.13 1.18 18.55
N ILE A 87 -0.12 2.47 18.27
CA ILE A 87 0.03 3.53 19.25
C ILE A 87 -1.31 4.25 19.30
N LYS A 88 -2.05 4.13 20.40
CA LYS A 88 -3.43 4.63 20.51
C LYS A 88 -3.56 6.12 20.25
N GLU A 89 -2.55 6.88 20.69
CA GLU A 89 -2.48 8.33 20.56
C GLU A 89 -2.11 8.77 19.13
N GLU A 90 -1.65 7.84 18.29
CA GLU A 90 -1.20 8.08 16.93
C GLU A 90 -2.09 7.35 15.93
N GLY A 91 -3.19 7.97 15.53
CA GLY A 91 -4.20 7.35 14.66
C GLY A 91 -3.68 6.90 13.30
N SER A 92 -2.68 7.59 12.73
CA SER A 92 -2.15 7.32 11.38
C SER A 92 -0.63 7.53 11.31
N PRO A 93 0.16 6.69 11.99
CA PRO A 93 1.62 6.86 12.04
C PRO A 93 2.30 6.72 10.68
N VAL A 94 1.80 5.86 9.77
CA VAL A 94 2.34 5.71 8.41
C VAL A 94 2.14 7.00 7.62
N HIS A 95 0.96 7.61 7.67
CA HIS A 95 0.69 8.91 7.04
C HIS A 95 1.62 10.00 7.56
N LYS A 96 1.78 10.12 8.88
CA LYS A 96 2.65 11.14 9.48
C LYS A 96 4.10 10.96 9.06
N LEU A 97 4.62 9.74 9.12
CA LEU A 97 5.99 9.45 8.73
C LEU A 97 6.20 9.67 7.22
N SER A 98 5.28 9.18 6.39
CA SER A 98 5.37 9.33 4.95
C SER A 98 5.28 10.78 4.50
N ILE A 99 4.16 11.43 4.78
CA ILE A 99 3.86 12.75 4.22
C ILE A 99 4.66 13.84 4.93
N VAL A 100 4.70 13.83 6.27
CA VAL A 100 5.29 14.92 7.04
C VAL A 100 6.81 14.76 7.21
N ALA A 101 7.27 13.57 7.58
CA ALA A 101 8.69 13.37 7.87
C ALA A 101 9.52 13.10 6.60
N MET A 102 8.98 12.33 5.66
CA MET A 102 9.70 11.91 4.45
C MET A 102 9.36 12.75 3.20
N GLY A 103 8.25 13.48 3.20
CA GLY A 103 7.74 14.16 2.00
C GLY A 103 7.30 13.19 0.90
N MET A 104 7.00 11.97 1.25
CA MET A 104 6.62 10.90 0.33
C MET A 104 5.09 10.82 0.18
N PRO A 105 4.54 10.99 -1.03
CA PRO A 105 3.11 10.88 -1.26
C PRO A 105 2.56 9.47 -0.96
N LEU A 106 1.28 9.40 -0.58
CA LEU A 106 0.54 8.16 -0.40
C LEU A 106 -0.58 8.03 -1.42
N LEU A 107 -0.87 6.77 -1.79
CA LEU A 107 -2.03 6.36 -2.56
C LEU A 107 -2.88 5.42 -1.69
N ASP A 108 -4.04 5.88 -1.30
CA ASP A 108 -4.98 5.09 -0.51
C ASP A 108 -6.10 4.51 -1.37
N ASN A 109 -6.68 3.43 -0.88
CA ASN A 109 -7.92 2.88 -1.40
C ASN A 109 -7.89 2.46 -2.88
N LEU A 110 -6.72 2.06 -3.37
CA LEU A 110 -6.56 1.56 -4.73
C LEU A 110 -7.30 0.23 -4.93
N ASN A 111 -7.90 0.02 -6.11
CA ASN A 111 -8.37 -1.31 -6.47
C ASN A 111 -7.26 -2.06 -7.23
N LEU A 112 -6.48 -2.86 -6.49
CA LEU A 112 -5.34 -3.60 -7.02
C LEU A 112 -5.70 -5.01 -7.53
N GLU A 113 -6.98 -5.40 -7.56
CA GLU A 113 -7.39 -6.77 -7.91
C GLU A 113 -7.04 -7.14 -9.35
N GLN A 114 -7.37 -6.28 -10.31
CA GLN A 114 -7.05 -6.53 -11.72
C GLN A 114 -5.54 -6.47 -11.98
N LEU A 115 -4.86 -5.51 -11.38
CA LEU A 115 -3.41 -5.39 -11.48
C LEU A 115 -2.70 -6.65 -10.97
N SER A 116 -3.10 -7.14 -9.80
CA SER A 116 -2.53 -8.35 -9.21
C SER A 116 -2.75 -9.60 -10.07
N LYS A 117 -3.96 -9.76 -10.64
CA LYS A 117 -4.24 -10.85 -11.59
C LYS A 117 -3.36 -10.77 -12.83
N LYS A 118 -3.15 -9.57 -13.37
CA LYS A 118 -2.34 -9.33 -14.57
C LYS A 118 -0.86 -9.59 -14.28
N ALA A 119 -0.31 -9.05 -13.20
CA ALA A 119 1.05 -9.29 -12.76
C ALA A 119 1.34 -10.80 -12.59
N LYS A 120 0.40 -11.52 -11.94
CA LYS A 120 0.49 -12.97 -11.80
C LYS A 120 0.48 -13.70 -13.14
N SER A 121 -0.37 -13.29 -14.09
CA SER A 121 -0.45 -13.94 -15.41
C SER A 121 0.82 -13.78 -16.24
N PHE A 122 1.55 -12.68 -16.02
CA PHE A 122 2.83 -12.41 -16.67
C PHE A 122 4.04 -12.91 -15.85
N SER A 123 3.81 -13.38 -14.61
CA SER A 123 4.88 -13.64 -13.64
C SER A 123 5.85 -12.46 -13.50
N ARG A 124 5.30 -11.22 -13.57
CA ARG A 124 6.04 -9.97 -13.57
C ARG A 124 5.40 -9.00 -12.59
N TRP A 125 6.15 -8.54 -11.60
CA TRP A 125 5.69 -7.68 -10.51
C TRP A 125 6.17 -6.23 -10.65
N GLU A 126 6.93 -5.96 -11.68
CA GLU A 126 7.49 -4.65 -12.02
C GLU A 126 6.86 -4.14 -13.31
N PHE A 127 6.47 -2.87 -13.32
CA PHE A 127 5.78 -2.23 -14.43
C PHE A 127 5.96 -0.71 -14.36
N LEU A 128 5.78 -0.02 -15.46
CA LEU A 128 5.68 1.44 -15.45
C LEU A 128 4.31 1.84 -14.87
N LEU A 129 4.31 2.72 -13.87
CA LEU A 129 3.08 3.27 -13.29
C LEU A 129 2.97 4.76 -13.59
N SER A 130 1.85 5.16 -14.19
CA SER A 130 1.50 6.56 -14.38
C SER A 130 0.40 6.97 -13.41
N ILE A 131 0.61 8.05 -12.66
CA ILE A 131 -0.33 8.58 -11.67
C ILE A 131 -0.48 10.08 -11.93
N GLN A 132 -1.70 10.51 -12.20
CA GLN A 132 -1.98 11.91 -12.53
C GLN A 132 -2.94 12.51 -11.49
N PRO A 133 -2.44 13.22 -10.47
CA PRO A 133 -3.29 13.95 -9.54
C PRO A 133 -3.95 15.13 -10.23
N LEU A 134 -5.16 15.47 -9.80
CA LEU A 134 -5.86 16.66 -10.30
C LEU A 134 -5.15 17.92 -9.82
N LYS A 135 -5.00 18.90 -10.71
CA LYS A 135 -4.50 20.22 -10.33
C LYS A 135 -5.61 21.03 -9.64
N ILE A 136 -5.65 20.95 -8.32
CA ILE A 136 -6.61 21.66 -7.48
C ILE A 136 -5.84 22.69 -6.67
N ASP A 137 -6.22 23.98 -6.78
CA ASP A 137 -5.59 25.05 -6.02
C ASP A 137 -5.76 24.80 -4.51
N LYS A 138 -4.64 24.84 -3.76
CA LYS A 138 -4.57 24.52 -2.31
C LYS A 138 -5.08 23.12 -1.92
N GLY A 139 -5.26 22.22 -2.89
CA GLY A 139 -5.63 20.81 -2.63
C GLY A 139 -4.47 20.06 -2.00
N THR A 140 -4.76 19.29 -0.94
CA THR A 140 -3.78 18.40 -0.27
C THR A 140 -3.87 16.94 -0.76
N GLY A 141 -4.87 16.64 -1.59
CA GLY A 141 -5.09 15.34 -2.21
C GLY A 141 -6.16 15.42 -3.30
N SER A 142 -6.23 14.39 -4.11
CA SER A 142 -7.23 14.26 -5.17
C SER A 142 -7.50 12.80 -5.51
N PRO A 143 -8.64 12.45 -6.12
CA PRO A 143 -8.77 11.19 -6.82
C PRO A 143 -7.70 11.07 -7.91
N VAL A 144 -7.22 9.85 -8.13
CA VAL A 144 -6.27 9.53 -9.19
C VAL A 144 -6.77 8.32 -10.00
N ASN A 145 -6.45 8.30 -11.28
CA ASN A 145 -6.64 7.14 -12.14
C ASN A 145 -5.26 6.60 -12.53
N ALA A 146 -4.73 5.69 -11.71
CA ALA A 146 -3.43 5.10 -11.94
C ALA A 146 -3.48 4.08 -13.09
N ILE A 147 -2.49 4.13 -14.01
CA ILE A 147 -2.36 3.24 -15.16
C ILE A 147 -1.04 2.48 -15.05
N ALA A 148 -1.13 1.14 -15.01
CA ALA A 148 0.02 0.24 -15.03
C ALA A 148 0.27 -0.27 -16.46
N ILE A 149 1.51 -0.19 -16.94
CA ILE A 149 1.95 -0.60 -18.27
C ILE A 149 3.03 -1.68 -18.10
N PHE A 150 2.75 -2.91 -18.57
CA PHE A 150 3.65 -4.06 -18.53
C PHE A 150 4.52 -4.19 -19.77
#